data_aad84a41d68d4e09d23e832951dfa3be
#
_entry.id   aad84a41d68d4e09d23e832951dfa3be
#
_cell.length_a   1.000
_cell.length_b   1.000
_cell.length_c   1.000
_cell.angle_alpha   90.00
_cell.angle_beta   90.00
_cell.angle_gamma   90.00
#
_symmetry.space_group_name_H-M   'P 1'
#
loop_
_entity.id
_entity.type
_entity.pdbx_description
1 polymer ?
#
loop_
_entity_poly.entity_id
_entity_poly.type
_entity_poly.pdbx_seq_one_letter_code
_entity_poly.pdbx_strand_id
1 'polypeptide(L)'
;IEASLRRGPLVTEPRVEIEREYTRSGWVHDGGEVTISRPCFQQTTRHGAWTRTACADAGEVPRADDECLAQTMSVVGAALSQAGYFGPFGIDAFRHRALDGTHRTVLNPLSEINARFTMDWATAFAADPARGIAHQRVASLLGHG
;
A
#
# COMPACT_ATOMS: atom_id res chain seq x y z
N ILE A 1 -27.27 9.78 2.43
CA ILE A 1 -27.16 9.25 1.05
C ILE A 1 -27.58 10.32 0.03
N GLU A 2 -28.80 10.91 0.10
CA GLU A 2 -29.25 11.93 -0.87
C GLU A 2 -28.31 13.14 -0.97
N ALA A 3 -27.82 13.66 0.17
CA ALA A 3 -26.88 14.78 0.19
C ALA A 3 -25.52 14.44 -0.44
N SER A 4 -25.09 13.17 -0.34
CA SER A 4 -23.86 12.68 -0.94
C SER A 4 -23.99 12.47 -2.45
N LEU A 5 -25.12 11.95 -2.92
CA LEU A 5 -25.43 11.77 -4.35
C LEU A 5 -25.46 13.09 -5.12
N ARG A 6 -25.82 14.18 -4.46
CA ARG A 6 -25.78 15.53 -5.06
C ARG A 6 -24.34 16.05 -5.30
N ARG A 7 -23.33 15.42 -4.69
CA ARG A 7 -21.90 15.81 -4.80
C ARG A 7 -21.12 14.96 -5.81
N GLY A 8 -21.70 13.86 -6.30
CA GLY A 8 -21.06 12.96 -7.26
C GLY A 8 -21.52 11.51 -7.10
N PRO A 9 -21.00 10.62 -7.94
CA PRO A 9 -21.31 9.20 -7.84
C PRO A 9 -20.80 8.61 -6.53
N LEU A 10 -21.54 7.64 -5.99
CA LEU A 10 -21.15 6.86 -4.83
C LEU A 10 -20.68 5.47 -5.27
N VAL A 11 -19.57 5.02 -4.71
CA VAL A 11 -19.15 3.63 -4.78
C VAL A 11 -19.69 2.91 -3.55
N THR A 12 -20.32 1.76 -3.76
CA THR A 12 -20.81 0.90 -2.67
C THR A 12 -20.15 -0.46 -2.79
N GLU A 13 -19.61 -0.94 -1.68
CA GLU A 13 -18.93 -2.22 -1.58
C GLU A 13 -19.54 -3.05 -0.45
N PRO A 14 -19.52 -4.39 -0.55
CA PRO A 14 -19.92 -5.23 0.56
C PRO A 14 -19.04 -4.97 1.80
N ARG A 15 -19.65 -4.89 2.96
CA ARG A 15 -18.88 -4.87 4.20
C ARG A 15 -18.33 -6.26 4.47
N VAL A 16 -17.00 -6.35 4.61
CA VAL A 16 -16.28 -7.59 4.91
C VAL A 16 -15.71 -7.59 6.33
N GLU A 17 -15.49 -8.77 6.89
CA GLU A 17 -14.76 -8.94 8.13
C GLU A 17 -13.27 -9.00 7.82
N ILE A 18 -12.56 -7.91 8.09
CA ILE A 18 -11.12 -7.79 7.85
C ILE A 18 -10.38 -8.51 8.97
N GLU A 19 -9.50 -9.44 8.62
CA GLU A 19 -8.65 -10.18 9.56
C GLU A 19 -7.24 -9.57 9.67
N ARG A 20 -6.74 -8.99 8.59
CA ARG A 20 -5.41 -8.37 8.55
C ARG A 20 -5.33 -7.29 7.49
N GLU A 21 -4.72 -6.17 7.82
CA GLU A 21 -4.48 -5.07 6.91
C GLU A 21 -2.99 -5.00 6.57
N TYR A 22 -2.70 -4.77 5.30
CA TYR A 22 -1.36 -4.58 4.76
C TYR A 22 -1.24 -3.21 4.12
N THR A 23 -0.05 -2.65 4.18
CA THR A 23 0.39 -1.57 3.31
C THR A 23 1.72 -1.92 2.69
N ARG A 24 1.97 -1.45 1.48
CA ARG A 24 3.25 -1.59 0.81
C ARG A 24 3.59 -0.28 0.10
N SER A 25 4.77 0.22 0.35
CA SER A 25 5.23 1.50 -0.19
C SER A 25 6.17 1.29 -1.37
N GLY A 26 6.23 2.27 -2.27
CA GLY A 26 7.09 2.23 -3.43
C GLY A 26 7.53 3.62 -3.89
N TRP A 27 8.39 3.63 -4.90
CA TRP A 27 8.86 4.82 -5.57
C TRP A 27 8.89 4.58 -7.09
N VAL A 28 8.25 5.45 -7.84
CA VAL A 28 8.38 5.52 -9.30
C VAL A 28 9.49 6.50 -9.64
N HIS A 29 10.55 6.02 -10.32
CA HIS A 29 11.66 6.84 -10.78
C HIS A 29 11.33 7.54 -12.10
N ASP A 30 12.07 8.62 -12.43
CA ASP A 30 11.91 9.35 -13.70
C ASP A 30 12.01 8.46 -14.94
N GLY A 31 12.84 7.40 -14.88
CA GLY A 31 12.98 6.41 -15.96
C GLY A 31 11.87 5.37 -16.03
N GLY A 32 10.87 5.44 -15.13
CA GLY A 32 9.78 4.48 -15.05
C GLY A 32 10.10 3.22 -14.22
N GLU A 33 11.32 3.08 -13.72
CA GLU A 33 11.67 2.01 -12.78
C GLU A 33 10.88 2.16 -11.48
N VAL A 34 10.55 1.03 -10.86
CA VAL A 34 9.78 0.99 -9.62
C VAL A 34 10.60 0.31 -8.51
N THR A 35 10.84 1.03 -7.43
CA THR A 35 11.37 0.44 -6.20
C THR A 35 10.22 0.13 -5.27
N ILE A 36 10.23 -1.06 -4.65
CA ILE A 36 9.14 -1.56 -3.79
C ILE A 36 9.73 -1.92 -2.43
N SER A 37 9.07 -1.49 -1.34
CA SER A 37 9.44 -1.85 0.02
C SER A 37 9.02 -3.28 0.38
N ARG A 38 9.38 -3.73 1.58
CA ARG A 38 8.75 -4.88 2.23
C ARG A 38 7.29 -4.55 2.57
N PRO A 39 6.41 -5.56 2.67
CA PRO A 39 5.06 -5.34 3.18
C PRO A 39 5.12 -4.94 4.67
N CYS A 40 4.19 -4.11 5.08
CA CYS A 40 3.97 -3.72 6.47
C CYS A 40 2.54 -4.05 6.88
N PHE A 41 2.34 -4.29 8.18
CA PHE A 41 1.02 -4.41 8.79
C PHE A 41 0.54 -3.05 9.23
N GLN A 42 -0.71 -2.73 8.89
CA GLN A 42 -1.41 -1.59 9.47
C GLN A 42 -2.22 -2.03 10.69
N GLN A 43 -2.24 -1.18 11.69
CA GLN A 43 -3.14 -1.29 12.84
C GLN A 43 -4.11 -0.12 12.81
N THR A 44 -5.39 -0.44 12.80
CA THR A 44 -6.46 0.55 12.79
C THR A 44 -7.32 0.41 14.05
N THR A 45 -8.00 1.48 14.40
CA THR A 45 -9.05 1.41 15.43
C THR A 45 -10.27 0.67 14.89
N ARG A 46 -11.20 0.31 15.76
CA ARG A 46 -12.51 -0.26 15.37
C ARG A 46 -13.32 0.62 14.39
N HIS A 47 -12.94 1.87 14.23
CA HIS A 47 -13.57 2.84 13.32
C HIS A 47 -12.75 3.08 12.05
N GLY A 48 -11.68 2.27 11.81
CA GLY A 48 -10.83 2.37 10.62
C GLY A 48 -9.78 3.48 10.68
N ALA A 49 -9.63 4.20 11.80
CA ALA A 49 -8.57 5.19 11.91
C ALA A 49 -7.23 4.50 12.16
N TRP A 50 -6.23 4.85 11.34
CA TRP A 50 -4.86 4.37 11.47
C TRP A 50 -4.28 4.71 12.86
N THR A 51 -3.56 3.76 13.45
CA THR A 51 -2.88 3.94 14.74
C THR A 51 -1.38 3.68 14.67
N ARG A 52 -0.96 2.69 13.86
CA ARG A 52 0.42 2.27 13.76
C ARG A 52 0.67 1.47 12.50
N THR A 53 1.91 1.52 12.01
CA THR A 53 2.47 0.62 10.99
C THR A 53 3.67 -0.12 11.57
N ALA A 54 3.80 -1.40 11.30
CA ALA A 54 4.94 -2.22 11.63
C ALA A 54 5.38 -2.99 10.38
N CYS A 55 6.68 -2.97 10.06
CA CYS A 55 7.20 -3.82 8.99
C CYS A 55 7.04 -5.28 9.37
N ALA A 56 6.66 -6.09 8.41
CA ALA A 56 6.59 -7.53 8.57
C ALA A 56 8.00 -8.12 8.68
N ASP A 57 8.18 -9.04 9.61
CA ASP A 57 9.40 -9.84 9.68
C ASP A 57 9.42 -10.88 8.54
N ALA A 58 10.62 -11.42 8.28
CA ALA A 58 10.80 -12.42 7.23
C ALA A 58 9.92 -13.66 7.53
N GLY A 59 9.04 -14.00 6.58
CA GLY A 59 8.12 -15.12 6.70
C GLY A 59 6.83 -14.85 7.48
N GLU A 60 6.64 -13.65 8.01
CA GLU A 60 5.42 -13.28 8.75
C GLU A 60 4.23 -13.04 7.82
N VAL A 61 4.48 -12.57 6.60
CA VAL A 61 3.49 -12.53 5.51
C VAL A 61 3.53 -13.84 4.74
N PRO A 62 2.40 -14.50 4.50
CA PRO A 62 2.35 -15.68 3.65
C PRO A 62 3.01 -15.39 2.30
N ARG A 63 3.85 -16.31 1.81
CA ARG A 63 4.61 -16.12 0.56
C ARG A 63 3.73 -15.75 -0.63
N ALA A 64 2.59 -16.41 -0.77
CA ALA A 64 1.64 -16.12 -1.84
C ALA A 64 1.07 -14.69 -1.77
N ASP A 65 0.87 -14.16 -0.56
CA ASP A 65 0.41 -12.79 -0.35
C ASP A 65 1.51 -11.79 -0.71
N ASP A 66 2.75 -12.04 -0.24
CA ASP A 66 3.88 -11.16 -0.54
C ASP A 66 4.16 -11.08 -2.05
N GLU A 67 4.13 -12.21 -2.75
CA GLU A 67 4.25 -12.29 -4.22
C GLU A 67 3.12 -11.53 -4.91
N CYS A 68 1.87 -11.71 -4.46
CA CYS A 68 0.70 -11.00 -5.01
C CYS A 68 0.80 -9.49 -4.79
N LEU A 69 1.15 -9.05 -3.58
CA LEU A 69 1.33 -7.64 -3.25
C LEU A 69 2.50 -7.02 -4.07
N ALA A 70 3.60 -7.74 -4.26
CA ALA A 70 4.72 -7.29 -5.09
C ALA A 70 4.30 -7.11 -6.55
N GLN A 71 3.55 -8.05 -7.11
CA GLN A 71 3.01 -7.96 -8.46
C GLN A 71 2.05 -6.78 -8.59
N THR A 72 1.16 -6.59 -7.63
CA THR A 72 0.22 -5.46 -7.60
C THR A 72 0.97 -4.13 -7.58
N MET A 73 2.00 -3.99 -6.74
CA MET A 73 2.85 -2.80 -6.69
C MET A 73 3.53 -2.52 -8.04
N SER A 74 4.02 -3.56 -8.71
CA SER A 74 4.66 -3.41 -10.03
C SER A 74 3.67 -2.90 -11.08
N VAL A 75 2.46 -3.45 -11.11
CA VAL A 75 1.39 -3.02 -12.03
C VAL A 75 0.96 -1.59 -11.75
N VAL A 76 0.72 -1.24 -10.48
CA VAL A 76 0.33 0.12 -10.07
C VAL A 76 1.45 1.12 -10.40
N GLY A 77 2.71 0.79 -10.08
CA GLY A 77 3.84 1.66 -10.37
C GLY A 77 4.03 1.89 -11.87
N ALA A 78 3.87 0.86 -12.69
CA ALA A 78 3.91 1.00 -14.15
C ALA A 78 2.77 1.89 -14.69
N ALA A 79 1.56 1.73 -14.17
CA ALA A 79 0.41 2.56 -14.55
C ALA A 79 0.61 4.02 -14.16
N LEU A 80 1.15 4.28 -12.96
CA LEU A 80 1.49 5.62 -12.49
C LEU A 80 2.55 6.26 -13.39
N SER A 81 3.61 5.52 -13.73
CA SER A 81 4.66 5.99 -14.65
C SER A 81 4.09 6.34 -16.03
N GLN A 82 3.24 5.48 -16.59
CA GLN A 82 2.57 5.75 -17.88
C GLN A 82 1.67 6.99 -17.84
N ALA A 83 1.09 7.30 -16.68
CA ALA A 83 0.34 8.52 -16.44
C ALA A 83 1.22 9.77 -16.23
N GLY A 84 2.54 9.64 -16.30
CA GLY A 84 3.51 10.72 -16.09
C GLY A 84 3.80 11.01 -14.61
N TYR A 85 3.39 10.14 -13.70
CA TYR A 85 3.72 10.28 -12.29
C TYR A 85 5.14 9.78 -12.01
N PHE A 86 5.86 10.51 -11.17
CA PHE A 86 7.09 10.07 -10.52
C PHE A 86 7.04 10.45 -9.04
N GLY A 87 7.66 9.64 -8.20
CA GLY A 87 7.69 9.89 -6.76
C GLY A 87 7.17 8.74 -5.91
N PRO A 88 6.89 9.02 -4.62
CA PRO A 88 6.44 8.02 -3.67
C PRO A 88 5.00 7.61 -3.94
N PHE A 89 4.71 6.32 -3.75
CA PHE A 89 3.35 5.82 -3.76
C PHE A 89 3.20 4.66 -2.77
N GLY A 90 1.99 4.28 -2.48
CA GLY A 90 1.66 3.13 -1.68
C GLY A 90 0.35 2.49 -2.11
N ILE A 91 0.18 1.24 -1.75
CA ILE A 91 -1.10 0.54 -1.83
C ILE A 91 -1.51 0.07 -0.45
N ASP A 92 -2.82 0.05 -0.21
CA ASP A 92 -3.43 -0.63 0.92
C ASP A 92 -4.12 -1.90 0.43
N ALA A 93 -4.03 -2.95 1.23
CA ALA A 93 -4.56 -4.27 0.94
C ALA A 93 -5.04 -4.93 2.24
N PHE A 94 -5.89 -5.93 2.16
CA PHE A 94 -6.36 -6.62 3.35
C PHE A 94 -6.76 -8.07 3.08
N ARG A 95 -6.66 -8.89 4.11
CA ARG A 95 -7.29 -10.21 4.17
C ARG A 95 -8.65 -10.12 4.85
N HIS A 96 -9.61 -10.78 4.26
CA HIS A 96 -10.98 -10.81 4.79
C HIS A 96 -11.61 -12.19 4.63
N ARG A 97 -12.69 -12.46 5.38
CA ARG A 97 -13.49 -13.65 5.18
C ARG A 97 -14.22 -13.60 3.85
N ALA A 98 -14.16 -14.71 3.10
CA ALA A 98 -14.87 -14.83 1.83
C ALA A 98 -16.37 -14.64 2.01
N LEU A 99 -17.03 -13.97 1.06
CA LEU A 99 -18.47 -13.70 1.09
C LEU A 99 -19.31 -14.87 0.55
N ASP A 100 -18.68 -15.98 0.17
CA ASP A 100 -19.29 -17.17 -0.42
C ASP A 100 -19.85 -18.15 0.63
N GLY A 101 -19.88 -17.76 1.90
CA GLY A 101 -20.32 -18.62 3.02
C GLY A 101 -19.29 -19.65 3.45
N THR A 102 -18.13 -19.71 2.81
CA THR A 102 -17.00 -20.50 3.31
C THR A 102 -16.27 -19.74 4.40
N HIS A 103 -15.58 -20.45 5.28
CA HIS A 103 -14.73 -19.82 6.30
C HIS A 103 -13.32 -19.50 5.78
N ARG A 104 -13.15 -19.43 4.46
CA ARG A 104 -11.85 -19.12 3.83
C ARG A 104 -11.52 -17.64 4.01
N THR A 105 -10.26 -17.36 4.26
CA THR A 105 -9.72 -16.01 4.18
C THR A 105 -9.15 -15.79 2.78
N VAL A 106 -9.50 -14.67 2.17
CA VAL A 106 -9.03 -14.26 0.84
C VAL A 106 -8.31 -12.93 0.93
N LEU A 107 -7.33 -12.71 0.05
CA LEU A 107 -6.61 -11.45 -0.07
C LEU A 107 -7.35 -10.53 -1.06
N ASN A 108 -7.65 -9.30 -0.65
CA ASN A 108 -7.87 -8.18 -1.55
C ASN A 108 -6.52 -7.44 -1.68
N PRO A 109 -5.80 -7.60 -2.81
CA PRO A 109 -4.45 -7.08 -2.94
C PRO A 109 -4.39 -5.58 -3.24
N LEU A 110 -5.52 -4.95 -3.49
CA LEU A 110 -5.62 -3.52 -3.80
C LEU A 110 -6.96 -2.96 -3.35
N SER A 111 -6.97 -2.23 -2.25
CA SER A 111 -8.14 -1.47 -1.79
C SER A 111 -7.99 0.03 -2.05
N GLU A 112 -6.77 0.54 -1.98
CA GLU A 112 -6.48 1.95 -2.19
C GLU A 112 -5.11 2.15 -2.84
N ILE A 113 -4.99 3.17 -3.70
CA ILE A 113 -3.72 3.67 -4.25
C ILE A 113 -3.48 5.06 -3.70
N ASN A 114 -2.35 5.24 -3.06
CA ASN A 114 -1.90 6.50 -2.49
C ASN A 114 -0.70 7.03 -3.30
N ALA A 115 -0.94 7.86 -4.34
CA ALA A 115 0.13 8.49 -5.14
C ALA A 115 0.73 9.71 -4.40
N ARG A 116 1.33 9.47 -3.23
CA ARG A 116 1.90 10.45 -2.33
C ARG A 116 2.76 9.76 -1.27
N PHE A 117 3.48 10.54 -0.47
CA PHE A 117 4.03 10.00 0.78
C PHE A 117 2.90 9.55 1.70
N THR A 118 2.97 8.31 2.15
CA THR A 118 2.12 7.76 3.19
C THR A 118 2.83 7.81 4.55
N MET A 119 2.09 7.73 5.65
CA MET A 119 2.68 7.77 7.00
C MET A 119 3.63 6.60 7.28
N ASP A 120 3.43 5.50 6.62
CA ASP A 120 4.20 4.26 6.73
C ASP A 120 5.42 4.22 5.80
N TRP A 121 5.52 5.13 4.82
CA TRP A 121 6.57 5.11 3.80
C TRP A 121 7.99 5.10 4.41
N ALA A 122 8.25 5.99 5.36
CA ALA A 122 9.54 6.06 6.04
C ALA A 122 9.86 4.77 6.81
N THR A 123 8.87 4.19 7.51
CA THR A 123 9.02 2.93 8.24
C THR A 123 9.33 1.77 7.29
N ALA A 124 8.61 1.68 6.18
CA ALA A 124 8.75 0.62 5.19
C ALA A 124 10.15 0.59 4.53
N PHE A 125 10.73 1.76 4.26
CA PHE A 125 12.05 1.88 3.65
C PHE A 125 13.21 1.91 4.65
N ALA A 126 13.01 2.42 5.87
CA ALA A 126 14.05 2.42 6.92
C ALA A 126 14.45 1.00 7.34
N ALA A 127 13.53 0.05 7.26
CA ALA A 127 13.77 -1.34 7.64
C ALA A 127 14.50 -2.17 6.56
N ASP A 128 14.80 -1.60 5.39
CA ASP A 128 15.51 -2.30 4.30
C ASP A 128 16.86 -1.63 3.97
N PRO A 129 17.94 -1.99 4.67
CA PRO A 129 19.26 -1.40 4.47
C PRO A 129 19.84 -1.66 3.08
N ALA A 130 19.38 -2.69 2.35
CA ALA A 130 19.85 -3.00 1.00
C ALA A 130 19.26 -2.01 -0.05
N ARG A 131 18.26 -1.24 0.30
CA ARG A 131 17.56 -0.29 -0.59
C ARG A 131 17.81 1.18 -0.24
N GLY A 132 18.92 1.49 0.43
CA GLY A 132 19.32 2.85 0.84
C GLY A 132 19.38 3.91 -0.25
N ILE A 133 19.22 3.53 -1.53
CA ILE A 133 19.22 4.43 -2.68
C ILE A 133 18.02 5.40 -2.66
N ALA A 134 16.85 4.93 -2.23
CA ALA A 134 15.67 5.81 -2.12
C ALA A 134 15.84 6.83 -0.98
N HIS A 135 16.45 6.43 0.13
CA HIS A 135 16.73 7.32 1.26
C HIS A 135 17.78 8.38 0.92
N GLN A 136 18.83 8.03 0.17
CA GLN A 136 19.86 8.99 -0.24
C GLN A 136 19.33 10.02 -1.23
N ARG A 137 18.43 9.64 -2.16
CA ARG A 137 17.82 10.58 -3.10
C ARG A 137 16.81 11.52 -2.44
N VAL A 138 16.00 11.02 -1.51
CA VAL A 138 15.09 11.88 -0.73
C VAL A 138 15.88 12.85 0.15
N ALA A 139 16.94 12.41 0.81
CA ALA A 139 17.81 13.28 1.60
C ALA A 139 18.50 14.36 0.73
N SER A 140 18.89 14.02 -0.51
CA SER A 140 19.49 14.99 -1.44
C SER A 140 18.46 16.02 -1.96
N LEU A 141 17.20 15.63 -2.13
CA LEU A 141 16.12 16.53 -2.54
C LEU A 141 15.68 17.48 -1.41
N LEU A 142 15.74 17.02 -0.15
CA LEU A 142 15.38 17.81 1.03
C LEU A 142 16.55 18.64 1.58
N GLY A 143 17.80 18.34 1.18
CA GLY A 143 19.01 19.00 1.65
C GLY A 143 19.48 20.19 0.80
N HIS A 144 18.74 20.60 -0.24
CA HIS A 144 19.06 21.73 -1.13
C HIS A 144 18.02 22.85 -0.98
N GLY A 145 17.69 23.20 0.25
CA GLY A 145 16.90 24.38 0.61
C GLY A 145 17.70 25.29 1.50
#